data_1fe157c32e4fdc35f0ab18c8ffdbd017
#
_entry.id   1fe157c32e4fdc35f0ab18c8ffdbd017
#
_cell.length_a   1.000
_cell.length_b   1.000
_cell.length_c   1.000
_cell.angle_alpha   90.00
_cell.angle_beta   90.00
_cell.angle_gamma   90.00
#
_symmetry.space_group_name_H-M   'P 1'
#
loop_
_entity.id
_entity.type
_entity.pdbx_description
1 polymer ?
#
loop_
_entity_poly.entity_id
_entity_poly.type
_entity_poly.pdbx_seq_one_letter_code
_entity_poly.pdbx_strand_id
1 'polypeptide(L)'
;MDSSLLKVFVEVARENSITKAANKLNFAQSNVTSRIKQLEKSLGFALFHRVPKGVILSKEGEKLYPYAVEIVKKVELATFSMKNINNQEHLIIGSTESNATTRIVPFLVQLHSDFPNMSLELITNTTREITKELLDYKVDIAFISGVPKHNDLTVLNKVDEDIVIVEPKIGNAPNVFLSFKNGCAYNEFGQNYLKNSSNEDFKTLEFGNYEIILGCVKAAIGKSLLPLSIVKKHNYENDLKITILPKELVDMPTCLVCRKDNIPKIENYLKEYNFS
;
A
#
# COMPACT_ATOMS: atom_id res chain seq x y z
N MET A 1 11.42 -19.42 -23.76
CA MET A 1 10.53 -18.34 -23.25
C MET A 1 11.42 -17.23 -22.72
N ASP A 2 11.30 -16.01 -23.28
CA ASP A 2 12.18 -14.87 -22.96
C ASP A 2 11.44 -13.93 -21.98
N SER A 3 12.11 -13.48 -20.93
CA SER A 3 11.55 -12.57 -19.91
C SER A 3 11.06 -11.24 -20.50
N SER A 4 11.71 -10.76 -21.57
CA SER A 4 11.29 -9.53 -22.26
C SER A 4 9.93 -9.70 -22.96
N LEU A 5 9.63 -10.88 -23.47
CA LEU A 5 8.33 -11.22 -24.06
C LEU A 5 7.26 -11.36 -22.99
N LEU A 6 7.62 -11.96 -21.83
CA LEU A 6 6.70 -12.05 -20.69
C LEU A 6 6.37 -10.67 -20.13
N LYS A 7 7.31 -9.73 -20.08
CA LYS A 7 7.05 -8.35 -19.65
C LYS A 7 6.00 -7.67 -20.55
N VAL A 8 6.12 -7.85 -21.86
CA VAL A 8 5.13 -7.32 -22.82
C VAL A 8 3.77 -8.00 -22.63
N PHE A 9 3.73 -9.32 -22.45
CA PHE A 9 2.50 -10.06 -22.20
C PHE A 9 1.77 -9.58 -20.94
N VAL A 10 2.49 -9.43 -19.82
CA VAL A 10 1.94 -8.94 -18.56
C VAL A 10 1.35 -7.54 -18.71
N GLU A 11 2.04 -6.64 -19.43
CA GLU A 11 1.57 -5.27 -19.60
C GLU A 11 0.34 -5.20 -20.51
N VAL A 12 0.28 -5.99 -21.59
CA VAL A 12 -0.91 -6.08 -22.45
C VAL A 12 -2.11 -6.64 -21.69
N ALA A 13 -1.90 -7.63 -20.83
CA ALA A 13 -2.95 -8.19 -19.97
C ALA A 13 -3.49 -7.17 -18.94
N ARG A 14 -2.62 -6.37 -18.33
CA ARG A 14 -3.02 -5.32 -17.38
C ARG A 14 -3.85 -4.22 -18.03
N GLU A 15 -3.42 -3.78 -19.20
CA GLU A 15 -4.07 -2.68 -19.91
C GLU A 15 -5.30 -3.11 -20.74
N ASN A 16 -5.50 -4.41 -20.95
CA ASN A 16 -6.48 -4.97 -21.89
C ASN A 16 -6.42 -4.31 -23.27
N SER A 17 -5.24 -3.78 -23.65
CA SER A 17 -5.05 -2.98 -24.87
C SER A 17 -3.59 -3.00 -25.30
N ILE A 18 -3.34 -3.43 -26.53
CA ILE A 18 -1.99 -3.43 -27.14
C ILE A 18 -1.47 -1.99 -27.25
N THR A 19 -2.32 -1.03 -27.63
CA THR A 19 -1.93 0.37 -27.81
C THR A 19 -1.54 1.03 -26.50
N LYS A 20 -2.33 0.83 -25.42
CA LYS A 20 -2.00 1.38 -24.10
C LYS A 20 -0.73 0.75 -23.54
N ALA A 21 -0.58 -0.56 -23.65
CA ALA A 21 0.64 -1.26 -23.25
C ALA A 21 1.87 -0.78 -24.03
N ALA A 22 1.73 -0.53 -25.33
CA ALA A 22 2.81 0.01 -26.16
C ALA A 22 3.27 1.40 -25.68
N ASN A 23 2.32 2.29 -25.40
CA ASN A 23 2.62 3.62 -24.87
C ASN A 23 3.35 3.54 -23.52
N LYS A 24 2.89 2.67 -22.61
CA LYS A 24 3.47 2.50 -21.27
C LYS A 24 4.86 1.88 -21.30
N LEU A 25 5.12 1.02 -22.28
CA LEU A 25 6.44 0.40 -22.48
C LEU A 25 7.37 1.23 -23.38
N ASN A 26 6.93 2.38 -23.89
CA ASN A 26 7.65 3.19 -24.88
C ASN A 26 8.03 2.39 -26.14
N PHE A 27 7.11 1.54 -26.62
CA PHE A 27 7.28 0.75 -27.85
C PHE A 27 6.26 1.19 -28.91
N ALA A 28 6.62 0.90 -30.19
CA ALA A 28 5.62 0.96 -31.26
C ALA A 28 4.60 -0.19 -31.08
N GLN A 29 3.32 0.05 -31.40
CA GLN A 29 2.26 -0.98 -31.31
C GLN A 29 2.58 -2.23 -32.12
N SER A 30 3.20 -2.07 -33.32
CA SER A 30 3.66 -3.21 -34.14
C SER A 30 4.69 -4.08 -33.43
N ASN A 31 5.59 -3.47 -32.67
CA ASN A 31 6.60 -4.17 -31.86
C ASN A 31 5.92 -5.01 -30.77
N VAL A 32 4.98 -4.44 -30.01
CA VAL A 32 4.21 -5.17 -29.00
C VAL A 32 3.45 -6.34 -29.63
N THR A 33 2.78 -6.12 -30.75
CA THR A 33 2.05 -7.17 -31.48
C THR A 33 2.99 -8.30 -31.93
N SER A 34 4.16 -7.96 -32.46
CA SER A 34 5.16 -8.96 -32.90
C SER A 34 5.68 -9.79 -31.72
N ARG A 35 5.98 -9.16 -30.59
CA ARG A 35 6.45 -9.82 -29.36
C ARG A 35 5.41 -10.77 -28.78
N ILE A 36 4.12 -10.38 -28.76
CA ILE A 36 3.04 -11.28 -28.34
C ILE A 36 2.98 -12.50 -29.26
N LYS A 37 2.97 -12.31 -30.59
CA LYS A 37 2.99 -13.43 -31.56
C LYS A 37 4.20 -14.33 -31.39
N GLN A 38 5.38 -13.77 -31.09
CA GLN A 38 6.59 -14.54 -30.83
C GLN A 38 6.43 -15.41 -29.57
N LEU A 39 5.86 -14.88 -28.49
CA LEU A 39 5.59 -15.63 -27.27
C LEU A 39 4.57 -16.73 -27.52
N GLU A 40 3.45 -16.45 -28.19
CA GLU A 40 2.41 -17.40 -28.56
C GLU A 40 2.98 -18.53 -29.44
N LYS A 41 3.80 -18.17 -30.42
CA LYS A 41 4.50 -19.18 -31.28
C LYS A 41 5.42 -20.06 -30.46
N SER A 42 6.15 -19.52 -29.49
CA SER A 42 7.07 -20.28 -28.64
C SER A 42 6.36 -21.26 -27.71
N LEU A 43 5.12 -20.96 -27.33
CA LEU A 43 4.29 -21.77 -26.45
C LEU A 43 3.31 -22.68 -27.19
N GLY A 44 3.03 -22.39 -28.45
CA GLY A 44 2.07 -23.14 -29.27
C GLY A 44 0.60 -22.78 -29.02
N PHE A 45 0.33 -21.75 -28.26
CA PHE A 45 -1.03 -21.33 -27.87
C PHE A 45 -1.23 -19.83 -28.06
N ALA A 46 -2.46 -19.42 -28.44
CA ALA A 46 -2.87 -18.01 -28.37
C ALA A 46 -3.11 -17.63 -26.91
N LEU A 47 -2.57 -16.48 -26.50
CA LEU A 47 -2.68 -15.98 -25.11
C LEU A 47 -3.76 -14.90 -24.98
N PHE A 48 -4.19 -14.33 -26.12
CA PHE A 48 -5.22 -13.29 -26.15
C PHE A 48 -6.29 -13.58 -27.18
N HIS A 49 -7.53 -13.20 -26.87
CA HIS A 49 -8.61 -13.02 -27.80
C HIS A 49 -8.77 -11.56 -28.16
N ARG A 50 -9.00 -11.25 -29.44
CA ARG A 50 -9.34 -9.90 -29.90
C ARG A 50 -10.82 -9.63 -29.66
N VAL A 51 -11.13 -8.48 -29.09
CA VAL A 51 -12.50 -8.00 -28.86
C VAL A 51 -12.64 -6.58 -29.44
N PRO A 52 -13.87 -6.07 -29.68
CA PRO A 52 -14.06 -4.74 -30.28
C PRO A 52 -13.39 -3.60 -29.51
N LYS A 53 -13.19 -3.75 -28.19
CA LYS A 53 -12.59 -2.73 -27.31
C LYS A 53 -11.14 -3.06 -26.86
N GLY A 54 -10.46 -3.99 -27.53
CA GLY A 54 -9.08 -4.33 -27.17
C GLY A 54 -8.77 -5.82 -27.21
N VAL A 55 -8.15 -6.34 -26.15
CA VAL A 55 -7.80 -7.76 -26.03
C VAL A 55 -8.15 -8.26 -24.63
N ILE A 56 -8.54 -9.54 -24.53
CA ILE A 56 -8.75 -10.25 -23.27
C ILE A 56 -7.89 -11.51 -23.24
N LEU A 57 -7.51 -11.99 -22.08
CA LEU A 57 -6.77 -13.23 -21.94
C LEU A 57 -7.58 -14.43 -22.47
N SER A 58 -6.90 -15.37 -23.13
CA SER A 58 -7.42 -16.70 -23.36
C SER A 58 -7.30 -17.55 -22.08
N LYS A 59 -7.89 -18.76 -22.05
CA LYS A 59 -7.70 -19.70 -20.93
C LYS A 59 -6.23 -20.02 -20.67
N GLU A 60 -5.44 -20.15 -21.73
CA GLU A 60 -3.99 -20.37 -21.66
C GLU A 60 -3.27 -19.12 -21.16
N GLY A 61 -3.72 -17.94 -21.59
CA GLY A 61 -3.24 -16.65 -21.09
C GLY A 61 -3.52 -16.45 -19.60
N GLU A 62 -4.72 -16.75 -19.14
CA GLU A 62 -5.08 -16.71 -17.72
C GLU A 62 -4.20 -17.65 -16.88
N LYS A 63 -3.92 -18.85 -17.39
CA LYS A 63 -3.03 -19.82 -16.73
C LYS A 63 -1.59 -19.35 -16.68
N LEU A 64 -1.10 -18.70 -17.74
CA LEU A 64 0.28 -18.19 -17.82
C LEU A 64 0.48 -16.94 -16.96
N TYR A 65 -0.55 -16.08 -16.85
CA TYR A 65 -0.43 -14.75 -16.27
C TYR A 65 0.20 -14.69 -14.88
N PRO A 66 -0.20 -15.49 -13.88
CA PRO A 66 0.42 -15.46 -12.55
C PRO A 66 1.91 -15.82 -12.60
N TYR A 67 2.30 -16.82 -13.37
CA TYR A 67 3.71 -17.20 -13.55
C TYR A 67 4.51 -16.11 -14.26
N ALA A 68 3.94 -15.50 -15.30
CA ALA A 68 4.60 -14.42 -16.03
C ALA A 68 4.86 -13.20 -15.13
N VAL A 69 3.90 -12.83 -14.29
CA VAL A 69 4.05 -11.76 -13.31
C VAL A 69 5.20 -12.06 -12.34
N GLU A 70 5.25 -13.28 -11.81
CA GLU A 70 6.30 -13.69 -10.88
C GLU A 70 7.70 -13.70 -11.52
N ILE A 71 7.82 -14.25 -12.73
CA ILE A 71 9.10 -14.28 -13.47
C ILE A 71 9.59 -12.87 -13.76
N VAL A 72 8.73 -11.99 -14.28
CA VAL A 72 9.09 -10.59 -14.56
C VAL A 72 9.57 -9.89 -13.31
N LYS A 73 8.87 -10.05 -12.18
CA LYS A 73 9.29 -9.51 -10.88
C LYS A 73 10.67 -10.01 -10.47
N LYS A 74 10.92 -11.31 -10.55
CA LYS A 74 12.23 -11.90 -10.21
C LYS A 74 13.37 -11.38 -11.07
N VAL A 75 13.13 -11.18 -12.36
CA VAL A 75 14.13 -10.57 -13.28
C VAL A 75 14.39 -9.13 -12.93
N GLU A 76 13.36 -8.34 -12.61
CA GLU A 76 13.51 -6.95 -12.18
C GLU A 76 14.30 -6.84 -10.87
N LEU A 77 14.03 -7.73 -9.90
CA LEU A 77 14.79 -7.84 -8.65
C LEU A 77 16.27 -8.19 -8.89
N ALA A 78 16.53 -9.22 -9.69
CA ALA A 78 17.90 -9.61 -9.99
C ALA A 78 18.66 -8.45 -10.64
N THR A 79 18.02 -7.75 -11.59
CA THR A 79 18.61 -6.58 -12.26
C THR A 79 18.88 -5.44 -11.28
N PHE A 80 17.95 -5.18 -10.36
CA PHE A 80 18.10 -4.18 -9.31
C PHE A 80 19.24 -4.54 -8.36
N SER A 81 19.27 -5.78 -7.86
CA SER A 81 20.32 -6.27 -6.96
C SER A 81 21.70 -6.17 -7.61
N MET A 82 21.83 -6.49 -8.90
CA MET A 82 23.09 -6.39 -9.63
C MET A 82 23.55 -4.96 -9.86
N LYS A 83 22.63 -4.02 -10.12
CA LYS A 83 22.95 -2.59 -10.24
C LYS A 83 23.46 -1.99 -8.94
N ASN A 84 23.02 -2.53 -7.80
CA ASN A 84 23.36 -2.04 -6.46
C ASN A 84 24.54 -2.79 -5.82
N ILE A 85 25.19 -3.73 -6.48
CA ILE A 85 26.37 -4.46 -5.97
C ILE A 85 27.54 -3.52 -5.62
N ASN A 86 27.67 -2.40 -6.33
CA ASN A 86 28.78 -1.44 -6.14
C ASN A 86 28.36 -0.14 -5.45
N ASN A 87 27.12 0.01 -5.02
CA ASN A 87 26.62 1.23 -4.42
C ASN A 87 26.04 0.98 -3.03
N GLN A 88 26.20 2.01 -2.19
CA GLN A 88 25.57 2.20 -0.88
C GLN A 88 24.28 1.38 -0.71
N GLU A 89 24.15 0.71 0.41
CA GLU A 89 22.90 0.03 0.78
C GLU A 89 21.75 1.01 0.57
N HIS A 90 20.76 0.62 -0.20
CA HIS A 90 19.57 1.41 -0.48
C HIS A 90 18.38 0.73 0.16
N LEU A 91 17.56 1.48 0.86
CA LEU A 91 16.35 0.99 1.52
C LEU A 91 15.16 1.86 1.12
N ILE A 92 14.20 1.26 0.44
CA ILE A 92 12.94 1.89 0.07
C ILE A 92 11.89 1.55 1.12
N ILE A 93 11.41 2.58 1.81
CA ILE A 93 10.48 2.47 2.92
C ILE A 93 9.10 2.90 2.45
N GLY A 94 8.12 2.02 2.57
CA GLY A 94 6.72 2.35 2.41
C GLY A 94 6.10 2.77 3.74
N SER A 95 5.17 3.72 3.72
CA SER A 95 4.45 4.11 4.92
C SER A 95 3.02 4.52 4.63
N THR A 96 2.12 4.20 5.55
CA THR A 96 0.82 4.87 5.55
C THR A 96 0.97 6.29 6.04
N GLU A 97 0.04 7.17 5.66
CA GLU A 97 0.06 8.58 6.06
C GLU A 97 0.03 8.75 7.59
N SER A 98 -0.72 7.91 8.31
CA SER A 98 -0.75 7.95 9.78
C SER A 98 0.63 7.65 10.38
N ASN A 99 1.34 6.66 9.87
CA ASN A 99 2.67 6.31 10.34
C ASN A 99 3.71 7.34 9.90
N ALA A 100 3.59 7.87 8.68
CA ALA A 100 4.46 8.95 8.21
C ALA A 100 4.37 10.18 9.12
N THR A 101 3.17 10.52 9.57
CA THR A 101 2.92 11.66 10.47
C THR A 101 3.48 11.42 11.88
N THR A 102 3.42 10.20 12.40
CA THR A 102 3.68 9.93 13.82
C THR A 102 5.04 9.29 14.10
N ARG A 103 5.53 8.38 13.25
CA ARG A 103 6.67 7.49 13.55
C ARG A 103 7.85 7.59 12.60
N ILE A 104 7.61 7.93 11.33
CA ILE A 104 8.66 7.82 10.31
C ILE A 104 9.81 8.78 10.56
N VAL A 105 9.56 10.02 10.98
CA VAL A 105 10.65 10.99 11.15
C VAL A 105 11.66 10.55 12.20
N PRO A 106 11.28 10.17 13.44
CA PRO A 106 12.23 9.62 14.41
C PRO A 106 12.97 8.38 13.89
N PHE A 107 12.26 7.47 13.22
CA PHE A 107 12.85 6.28 12.63
C PHE A 107 13.91 6.60 11.58
N LEU A 108 13.63 7.52 10.64
CA LEU A 108 14.60 7.92 9.61
C LEU A 108 15.82 8.61 10.22
N VAL A 109 15.62 9.46 11.23
CA VAL A 109 16.73 10.15 11.92
C VAL A 109 17.67 9.12 12.56
N GLN A 110 17.10 8.15 13.30
CA GLN A 110 17.90 7.12 13.94
C GLN A 110 18.59 6.21 12.90
N LEU A 111 17.84 5.78 11.87
CA LEU A 111 18.39 4.92 10.82
C LEU A 111 19.54 5.61 10.06
N HIS A 112 19.39 6.90 9.77
CA HIS A 112 20.46 7.68 9.13
C HIS A 112 21.70 7.83 10.03
N SER A 113 21.49 7.95 11.34
CA SER A 113 22.59 8.00 12.32
C SER A 113 23.35 6.68 12.39
N ASP A 114 22.61 5.56 12.44
CA ASP A 114 23.19 4.22 12.65
C ASP A 114 23.78 3.65 11.35
N PHE A 115 23.23 4.07 10.18
CA PHE A 115 23.67 3.64 8.85
C PHE A 115 23.94 4.83 7.93
N PRO A 116 24.98 5.64 8.18
CA PRO A 116 25.21 6.91 7.47
C PRO A 116 25.47 6.77 5.96
N ASN A 117 25.87 5.58 5.52
CA ASN A 117 26.09 5.29 4.10
C ASN A 117 24.87 4.69 3.38
N MET A 118 23.78 4.45 4.11
CA MET A 118 22.55 3.91 3.53
C MET A 118 21.75 5.02 2.83
N SER A 119 21.38 4.78 1.58
CA SER A 119 20.45 5.66 0.86
C SER A 119 19.02 5.27 1.24
N LEU A 120 18.23 6.25 1.67
CA LEU A 120 16.85 6.05 2.10
C LEU A 120 15.89 6.72 1.12
N GLU A 121 14.84 5.99 0.74
CA GLU A 121 13.71 6.52 -0.01
C GLU A 121 12.42 6.24 0.75
N LEU A 122 11.51 7.21 0.80
CA LEU A 122 10.21 7.09 1.48
C LEU A 122 9.08 7.27 0.47
N ILE A 123 8.18 6.29 0.44
CA ILE A 123 6.93 6.33 -0.35
C ILE A 123 5.75 6.30 0.63
N THR A 124 4.84 7.28 0.51
CA THR A 124 3.64 7.33 1.35
C THR A 124 2.38 7.08 0.52
N ASN A 125 1.52 6.20 1.04
CA ASN A 125 0.25 5.89 0.40
C ASN A 125 -0.72 5.23 1.41
N THR A 126 -1.86 4.70 0.95
CA THR A 126 -2.78 3.90 1.78
C THR A 126 -2.19 2.52 2.09
N THR A 127 -2.72 1.86 3.14
CA THR A 127 -2.34 0.47 3.49
C THR A 127 -2.43 -0.47 2.28
N ARG A 128 -3.49 -0.35 1.48
CA ARG A 128 -3.71 -1.18 0.28
C ARG A 128 -2.62 -0.95 -0.77
N GLU A 129 -2.33 0.31 -1.09
CA GLU A 129 -1.34 0.65 -2.12
C GLU A 129 0.09 0.29 -1.67
N ILE A 130 0.46 0.61 -0.43
CA ILE A 130 1.79 0.25 0.12
C ILE A 130 1.97 -1.28 0.18
N THR A 131 0.91 -2.02 0.58
CA THR A 131 0.97 -3.48 0.55
C THR A 131 1.20 -4.01 -0.86
N LYS A 132 0.55 -3.42 -1.87
CA LYS A 132 0.76 -3.77 -3.27
C LYS A 132 2.18 -3.45 -3.73
N GLU A 133 2.69 -2.26 -3.40
CA GLU A 133 4.05 -1.85 -3.76
C GLU A 133 5.09 -2.75 -3.11
N LEU A 134 4.88 -3.18 -1.87
CA LEU A 134 5.72 -4.17 -1.19
C LEU A 134 5.69 -5.54 -1.90
N LEU A 135 4.50 -6.02 -2.26
CA LEU A 135 4.34 -7.26 -3.04
C LEU A 135 4.93 -7.15 -4.44
N ASP A 136 4.95 -5.97 -5.02
CA ASP A 136 5.54 -5.67 -6.33
C ASP A 136 7.04 -5.35 -6.27
N TYR A 137 7.68 -5.51 -5.09
CA TYR A 137 9.12 -5.25 -4.85
C TYR A 137 9.56 -3.80 -5.14
N LYS A 138 8.64 -2.87 -5.08
CA LYS A 138 8.93 -1.43 -5.21
C LYS A 138 9.30 -0.79 -3.87
N VAL A 139 9.03 -1.51 -2.79
CA VAL A 139 9.29 -1.13 -1.42
C VAL A 139 9.93 -2.34 -0.72
N ASP A 140 10.95 -2.12 0.10
CA ASP A 140 11.66 -3.18 0.81
C ASP A 140 11.02 -3.51 2.16
N ILE A 141 10.66 -2.47 2.90
CA ILE A 141 9.94 -2.54 4.18
C ILE A 141 8.77 -1.58 4.18
N ALA A 142 7.73 -1.87 4.94
CA ALA A 142 6.56 -0.99 5.00
C ALA A 142 5.97 -0.88 6.41
N PHE A 143 5.58 0.33 6.79
CA PHE A 143 4.72 0.61 7.93
C PHE A 143 3.27 0.62 7.48
N ILE A 144 2.51 -0.38 7.89
CA ILE A 144 1.09 -0.53 7.55
C ILE A 144 0.22 -0.55 8.81
N SER A 145 -1.04 -0.19 8.65
CA SER A 145 -2.04 -0.26 9.72
C SER A 145 -2.78 -1.60 9.66
N GLY A 146 -2.79 -2.31 10.76
CA GLY A 146 -3.32 -3.67 10.88
C GLY A 146 -2.33 -4.77 10.50
N VAL A 147 -2.65 -6.01 10.90
CA VAL A 147 -1.82 -7.19 10.58
C VAL A 147 -1.96 -7.52 9.09
N PRO A 148 -0.86 -7.77 8.37
CA PRO A 148 -0.92 -8.13 6.96
C PRO A 148 -1.67 -9.45 6.75
N LYS A 149 -2.57 -9.48 5.76
CA LYS A 149 -3.36 -10.66 5.40
C LYS A 149 -2.70 -11.53 4.32
N HIS A 150 -1.62 -11.04 3.71
CA HIS A 150 -0.96 -11.71 2.59
C HIS A 150 0.12 -12.67 3.09
N ASN A 151 0.07 -13.92 2.62
CA ASN A 151 0.97 -14.99 3.06
C ASN A 151 2.45 -14.77 2.72
N ASP A 152 2.77 -13.94 1.71
CA ASP A 152 4.15 -13.62 1.30
C ASP A 152 4.81 -12.56 2.21
N LEU A 153 4.05 -11.96 3.11
CA LEU A 153 4.55 -10.94 4.03
C LEU A 153 4.89 -11.54 5.39
N THR A 154 5.85 -10.91 6.05
CA THR A 154 6.22 -11.19 7.44
C THR A 154 6.27 -9.90 8.23
N VAL A 155 5.87 -9.97 9.50
CA VAL A 155 5.94 -8.85 10.44
C VAL A 155 7.32 -8.88 11.08
N LEU A 156 8.07 -7.79 10.94
CA LEU A 156 9.35 -7.59 11.59
C LEU A 156 9.16 -7.00 13.00
N ASN A 157 8.22 -6.03 13.11
CA ASN A 157 7.95 -5.36 14.39
C ASN A 157 6.47 -4.94 14.44
N LYS A 158 5.93 -4.82 15.65
CA LYS A 158 4.52 -4.47 15.89
C LYS A 158 4.43 -3.43 17.02
N VAL A 159 3.63 -2.40 16.79
CA VAL A 159 3.32 -1.37 17.78
C VAL A 159 1.81 -1.30 17.97
N ASP A 160 1.37 -1.41 19.20
CA ASP A 160 -0.04 -1.28 19.54
C ASP A 160 -0.54 0.14 19.29
N GLU A 161 -1.77 0.25 18.82
CA GLU A 161 -2.48 1.50 18.57
C GLU A 161 -3.82 1.53 19.29
N ASP A 162 -4.07 2.63 19.95
CA ASP A 162 -5.41 2.94 20.44
C ASP A 162 -6.21 3.58 19.31
N ILE A 163 -7.29 2.94 18.90
CA ILE A 163 -8.20 3.47 17.90
C ILE A 163 -9.34 4.20 18.59
N VAL A 164 -9.63 5.41 18.14
CA VAL A 164 -10.62 6.29 18.76
C VAL A 164 -11.68 6.73 17.76
N ILE A 165 -12.89 6.91 18.27
CA ILE A 165 -13.92 7.73 17.64
C ILE A 165 -13.71 9.15 18.14
N VAL A 166 -13.63 10.10 17.23
CA VAL A 166 -13.58 11.54 17.52
C VAL A 166 -14.85 12.21 17.04
N GLU A 167 -15.43 12.98 17.94
CA GLU A 167 -16.67 13.74 17.73
C GLU A 167 -16.46 15.20 18.14
N PRO A 168 -17.30 16.14 17.68
CA PRO A 168 -17.26 17.52 18.16
C PRO A 168 -17.45 17.56 19.68
N LYS A 169 -16.69 18.41 20.36
CA LYS A 169 -16.81 18.60 21.80
C LYS A 169 -18.09 19.35 22.18
N ILE A 170 -18.56 20.20 21.28
CA ILE A 170 -19.76 21.01 21.44
C ILE A 170 -20.68 20.78 20.25
N GLY A 171 -21.97 20.54 20.52
CA GLY A 171 -22.96 20.24 19.49
C GLY A 171 -23.06 18.75 19.17
N ASN A 172 -23.95 18.40 18.27
CA ASN A 172 -24.12 17.04 17.78
C ASN A 172 -23.47 16.88 16.40
N ALA A 173 -22.69 15.84 16.22
CA ALA A 173 -22.19 15.48 14.89
C ALA A 173 -23.35 14.98 14.02
N PRO A 174 -23.52 15.48 12.79
CA PRO A 174 -24.44 14.86 11.85
C PRO A 174 -23.97 13.43 11.51
N ASN A 175 -24.85 12.64 10.86
CA ASN A 175 -24.50 11.29 10.39
C ASN A 175 -23.55 11.33 9.17
N VAL A 176 -22.39 11.97 9.38
CA VAL A 176 -21.31 12.10 8.39
C VAL A 176 -20.05 11.48 8.95
N PHE A 177 -19.51 10.52 8.23
CA PHE A 177 -18.21 9.92 8.50
C PHE A 177 -17.12 10.64 7.71
N LEU A 178 -16.21 11.28 8.42
CA LEU A 178 -15.06 11.96 7.85
C LEU A 178 -13.88 10.99 7.85
N SER A 179 -13.38 10.65 6.70
CA SER A 179 -12.44 9.55 6.54
C SER A 179 -11.24 9.93 5.70
N PHE A 180 -10.15 9.22 5.88
CA PHE A 180 -9.07 9.24 4.91
C PHE A 180 -9.50 8.49 3.64
N LYS A 181 -8.84 8.76 2.52
CA LYS A 181 -9.19 8.20 1.20
C LYS A 181 -9.31 6.68 1.19
N ASN A 182 -10.04 6.17 0.22
CA ASN A 182 -10.25 4.73 0.00
C ASN A 182 -8.91 3.95 -0.04
N GLY A 183 -8.90 2.73 0.51
CA GLY A 183 -7.70 1.90 0.69
C GLY A 183 -6.98 2.14 2.02
N CYS A 184 -7.42 3.11 2.83
CA CYS A 184 -6.99 3.28 4.21
C CYS A 184 -7.69 2.24 5.10
N ALA A 185 -6.92 1.53 5.93
CA ALA A 185 -7.46 0.52 6.84
C ALA A 185 -8.47 1.09 7.84
N TYR A 186 -8.24 2.30 8.33
CA TYR A 186 -9.18 2.99 9.25
C TYR A 186 -10.47 3.41 8.56
N ASN A 187 -10.42 3.77 7.27
CA ASN A 187 -11.62 4.05 6.48
C ASN A 187 -12.47 2.77 6.34
N GLU A 188 -11.86 1.67 5.91
CA GLU A 188 -12.56 0.40 5.72
C GLU A 188 -13.17 -0.12 7.03
N PHE A 189 -12.42 -0.05 8.13
CA PHE A 189 -12.93 -0.44 9.44
C PHE A 189 -14.06 0.49 9.89
N GLY A 190 -13.87 1.81 9.81
CA GLY A 190 -14.84 2.81 10.27
C GLY A 190 -16.19 2.71 9.56
N GLN A 191 -16.18 2.51 8.24
CA GLN A 191 -17.42 2.30 7.49
C GLN A 191 -18.15 1.02 7.94
N ASN A 192 -17.44 -0.09 8.14
CA ASN A 192 -18.02 -1.33 8.62
C ASN A 192 -18.55 -1.21 10.06
N TYR A 193 -17.79 -0.55 10.93
CA TYR A 193 -18.18 -0.30 12.32
C TYR A 193 -19.48 0.51 12.41
N LEU A 194 -19.58 1.61 11.65
CA LEU A 194 -20.76 2.46 11.66
C LEU A 194 -21.99 1.75 11.07
N LYS A 195 -21.83 0.99 9.98
CA LYS A 195 -22.92 0.19 9.41
C LYS A 195 -23.49 -0.83 10.39
N ASN A 196 -22.63 -1.41 11.24
CA ASN A 196 -23.04 -2.42 12.20
C ASN A 196 -23.57 -1.82 13.53
N SER A 197 -23.19 -0.57 13.84
CA SER A 197 -23.50 0.08 15.12
C SER A 197 -24.74 0.97 15.08
N SER A 198 -25.19 1.39 13.90
CA SER A 198 -26.36 2.25 13.74
C SER A 198 -27.26 1.72 12.62
N ASN A 199 -28.59 1.75 12.87
CA ASN A 199 -29.60 1.48 11.83
C ASN A 199 -29.79 2.68 10.88
N GLU A 200 -28.97 3.72 10.98
CA GLU A 200 -29.11 4.96 10.22
C GLU A 200 -28.05 5.00 9.11
N ASP A 201 -28.48 5.45 7.93
CA ASP A 201 -27.58 5.75 6.83
C ASP A 201 -26.64 6.91 7.19
N PHE A 202 -25.37 6.78 6.86
CA PHE A 202 -24.40 7.85 7.01
C PHE A 202 -23.74 8.19 5.65
N LYS A 203 -23.39 9.47 5.50
CA LYS A 203 -22.62 9.95 4.36
C LYS A 203 -21.13 9.88 4.69
N THR A 204 -20.31 9.38 3.77
CA THR A 204 -18.84 9.43 3.91
C THR A 204 -18.28 10.60 3.10
N LEU A 205 -17.41 11.39 3.75
CA LEU A 205 -16.58 12.40 3.09
C LEU A 205 -15.12 11.97 3.22
N GLU A 206 -14.42 11.87 2.09
CA GLU A 206 -13.03 11.43 2.03
C GLU A 206 -12.07 12.61 1.86
N PHE A 207 -10.95 12.55 2.61
CA PHE A 207 -9.90 13.55 2.60
C PHE A 207 -8.53 12.88 2.43
N GLY A 208 -7.57 13.64 1.96
CA GLY A 208 -6.17 13.19 1.82
C GLY A 208 -5.25 13.64 2.96
N ASN A 209 -5.80 14.22 4.04
CA ASN A 209 -5.01 14.79 5.14
C ASN A 209 -5.77 14.67 6.46
N TYR A 210 -5.09 14.23 7.53
CA TYR A 210 -5.70 14.06 8.86
C TYR A 210 -5.99 15.38 9.58
N GLU A 211 -5.20 16.41 9.35
CA GLU A 211 -5.45 17.74 9.94
C GLU A 211 -6.78 18.31 9.45
N ILE A 212 -7.09 18.16 8.16
CA ILE A 212 -8.39 18.55 7.60
C ILE A 212 -9.53 17.74 8.23
N ILE A 213 -9.35 16.42 8.40
CA ILE A 213 -10.35 15.57 9.05
C ILE A 213 -10.63 16.07 10.47
N LEU A 214 -9.58 16.27 11.28
CA LEU A 214 -9.71 16.72 12.66
C LEU A 214 -10.33 18.12 12.74
N GLY A 215 -9.94 19.04 11.87
CA GLY A 215 -10.54 20.37 11.75
C GLY A 215 -12.02 20.32 11.40
N CYS A 216 -12.42 19.45 10.48
CA CYS A 216 -13.83 19.24 10.13
C CYS A 216 -14.63 18.61 11.27
N VAL A 217 -14.05 17.67 12.05
CA VAL A 217 -14.69 17.16 13.28
C VAL A 217 -14.89 18.28 14.28
N LYS A 218 -13.86 19.11 14.54
CA LYS A 218 -13.96 20.25 15.45
C LYS A 218 -15.03 21.25 15.02
N ALA A 219 -15.20 21.45 13.73
CA ALA A 219 -16.25 22.30 13.14
C ALA A 219 -17.64 21.63 13.11
N ALA A 220 -17.84 20.48 13.75
CA ALA A 220 -19.10 19.74 13.81
C ALA A 220 -19.68 19.32 12.44
N ILE A 221 -18.81 19.09 11.43
CA ILE A 221 -19.22 18.60 10.10
C ILE A 221 -19.52 17.11 10.12
N GLY A 222 -18.92 16.36 11.05
CA GLY A 222 -19.11 14.93 11.21
C GLY A 222 -18.26 14.34 12.30
N LYS A 223 -18.14 13.02 12.30
CA LYS A 223 -17.28 12.23 13.20
C LYS A 223 -16.27 11.42 12.41
N SER A 224 -15.18 11.02 13.06
CA SER A 224 -14.13 10.23 12.43
C SER A 224 -13.67 9.08 13.32
N LEU A 225 -13.01 8.09 12.71
CA LEU A 225 -12.35 6.99 13.39
C LEU A 225 -10.89 6.95 12.91
N LEU A 226 -9.95 7.03 13.85
CA LEU A 226 -8.53 7.15 13.54
C LEU A 226 -7.68 6.78 14.78
N PRO A 227 -6.35 6.60 14.63
CA PRO A 227 -5.50 6.32 15.78
C PRO A 227 -5.36 7.54 16.69
N LEU A 228 -5.33 7.30 18.01
CA LEU A 228 -5.13 8.34 19.03
C LEU A 228 -3.80 9.09 18.84
N SER A 229 -2.79 8.40 18.32
CA SER A 229 -1.49 9.00 18.00
C SER A 229 -1.61 10.17 17.01
N ILE A 230 -2.54 10.14 16.06
CA ILE A 230 -2.83 11.23 15.12
C ILE A 230 -3.48 12.42 15.85
N VAL A 231 -4.43 12.15 16.73
CA VAL A 231 -5.10 13.22 17.52
C VAL A 231 -4.07 13.98 18.37
N LYS A 232 -3.20 13.22 19.06
CA LYS A 232 -2.10 13.77 19.86
C LYS A 232 -1.10 14.56 19.02
N LYS A 233 -0.69 14.02 17.90
CA LYS A 233 0.29 14.66 17.01
C LYS A 233 -0.17 16.02 16.51
N HIS A 234 -1.47 16.19 16.30
CA HIS A 234 -2.07 17.45 15.84
C HIS A 234 -2.63 18.32 16.98
N ASN A 235 -2.44 17.93 18.26
CA ASN A 235 -2.86 18.67 19.45
C ASN A 235 -4.39 18.92 19.53
N TYR A 236 -5.20 17.94 19.12
CA TYR A 236 -6.67 18.03 19.15
C TYR A 236 -7.30 17.34 20.37
N GLU A 237 -6.52 16.84 21.34
CA GLU A 237 -7.04 16.10 22.50
C GLU A 237 -8.02 16.94 23.33
N ASN A 238 -7.75 18.23 23.45
CA ASN A 238 -8.59 19.14 24.22
C ASN A 238 -9.77 19.71 23.45
N ASP A 239 -9.76 19.59 22.13
CA ASP A 239 -10.74 20.20 21.22
C ASP A 239 -11.87 19.26 20.82
N LEU A 240 -11.65 17.96 20.96
CA LEU A 240 -12.57 16.91 20.51
C LEU A 240 -13.06 16.06 21.69
N LYS A 241 -14.23 15.47 21.53
CA LYS A 241 -14.69 14.36 22.36
C LYS A 241 -14.08 13.07 21.79
N ILE A 242 -13.30 12.35 22.61
CA ILE A 242 -12.53 11.18 22.23
C ILE A 242 -13.09 9.97 22.95
N THR A 243 -13.46 8.95 22.22
CA THR A 243 -13.90 7.65 22.75
C THR A 243 -12.97 6.56 22.25
N ILE A 244 -12.19 5.95 23.16
CA ILE A 244 -11.30 4.83 22.84
C ILE A 244 -12.15 3.58 22.57
N LEU A 245 -11.92 2.91 21.45
CA LEU A 245 -12.55 1.65 21.15
C LEU A 245 -11.85 0.49 21.88
N PRO A 246 -12.61 -0.47 22.44
CA PRO A 246 -12.05 -1.66 23.05
C PRO A 246 -11.21 -2.48 22.03
N LYS A 247 -10.09 -3.03 22.49
CA LYS A 247 -9.19 -3.83 21.62
C LYS A 247 -9.89 -5.09 21.07
N GLU A 248 -10.88 -5.60 21.75
CA GLU A 248 -11.73 -6.72 21.30
C GLU A 248 -12.54 -6.38 20.05
N LEU A 249 -12.87 -5.10 19.85
CA LEU A 249 -13.59 -4.62 18.67
C LEU A 249 -12.61 -4.25 17.54
N VAL A 250 -11.41 -3.78 17.88
CA VAL A 250 -10.46 -3.27 16.91
C VAL A 250 -9.01 -3.55 17.33
N ASP A 251 -8.41 -4.56 16.73
CA ASP A 251 -6.97 -4.82 16.81
C ASP A 251 -6.31 -4.37 15.49
N MET A 252 -5.90 -3.11 15.46
CA MET A 252 -5.26 -2.48 14.29
C MET A 252 -3.92 -1.87 14.68
N PRO A 253 -2.93 -2.71 15.03
CA PRO A 253 -1.59 -2.23 15.34
C PRO A 253 -0.91 -1.61 14.11
N THR A 254 0.10 -0.80 14.33
CA THR A 254 1.08 -0.52 13.29
C THR A 254 2.02 -1.72 13.17
N CYS A 255 2.15 -2.28 11.96
CA CYS A 255 3.11 -3.34 11.66
C CYS A 255 4.20 -2.82 10.73
N LEU A 256 5.46 -3.05 11.09
CA LEU A 256 6.58 -2.99 10.17
C LEU A 256 6.71 -4.35 9.50
N VAL A 257 6.57 -4.39 8.20
CA VAL A 257 6.51 -5.62 7.40
C VAL A 257 7.50 -5.61 6.25
N CYS A 258 7.93 -6.80 5.84
CA CYS A 258 8.66 -7.03 4.60
C CYS A 258 8.14 -8.29 3.89
N ARG A 259 8.65 -8.55 2.69
CA ARG A 259 8.42 -9.85 2.03
C ARG A 259 9.29 -10.94 2.65
N LYS A 260 8.74 -12.15 2.76
CA LYS A 260 9.48 -13.33 3.25
C LYS A 260 10.66 -13.72 2.38
N ASP A 261 10.58 -13.43 1.08
CA ASP A 261 11.63 -13.71 0.08
C ASP A 261 12.53 -12.50 -0.23
N ASN A 262 12.33 -11.36 0.47
CA ASN A 262 13.16 -10.17 0.37
C ASN A 262 13.32 -9.50 1.75
N ILE A 263 13.96 -10.24 2.67
CA ILE A 263 14.22 -9.75 4.02
C ILE A 263 15.43 -8.80 3.97
N PRO A 264 15.33 -7.57 4.50
CA PRO A 264 16.45 -6.63 4.48
C PRO A 264 17.60 -7.10 5.38
N LYS A 265 18.85 -6.75 5.00
CA LYS A 265 20.06 -7.13 5.75
C LYS A 265 20.05 -6.63 7.20
N ILE A 266 19.34 -5.54 7.47
CA ILE A 266 19.18 -4.94 8.80
C ILE A 266 17.98 -5.52 9.58
N GLU A 267 17.54 -6.73 9.26
CA GLU A 267 16.35 -7.37 9.87
C GLU A 267 16.38 -7.32 11.41
N ASN A 268 17.51 -7.70 12.02
CA ASN A 268 17.64 -7.73 13.47
C ASN A 268 17.48 -6.34 14.08
N TYR A 269 18.09 -5.33 13.48
CA TYR A 269 17.91 -3.93 13.88
C TYR A 269 16.44 -3.51 13.81
N LEU A 270 15.73 -3.85 12.72
CA LEU A 270 14.32 -3.51 12.54
C LEU A 270 13.39 -4.21 13.54
N LYS A 271 13.72 -5.46 13.92
CA LYS A 271 12.98 -6.21 14.94
C LYS A 271 13.13 -5.64 16.34
N GLU A 272 14.31 -5.13 16.66
CA GLU A 272 14.65 -4.59 17.98
C GLU A 272 14.36 -3.09 18.12
N TYR A 273 14.06 -2.40 17.01
CA TYR A 273 13.81 -0.97 17.03
C TYR A 273 12.59 -0.62 17.89
N ASN A 274 12.78 0.34 18.80
CA ASN A 274 11.68 0.84 19.64
C ASN A 274 10.96 1.98 18.93
N PHE A 275 9.71 1.75 18.54
CA PHE A 275 8.84 2.73 17.89
C PHE A 275 7.98 3.55 18.88
N SER A 276 8.18 3.40 20.17
CA SER A 276 7.42 4.12 21.22
C SER A 276 7.89 5.56 21.40
#